data_c76a6c3899b1665d474e88448779248d
#
_entry.id   c76a6c3899b1665d474e88448779248d
#
_cell.length_a   1.000
_cell.length_b   1.000
_cell.length_c   1.000
_cell.angle_alpha   90.00
_cell.angle_beta   90.00
_cell.angle_gamma   90.00
#
_symmetry.space_group_name_H-M   'P 1'
#
loop_
_entity.id
_entity.type
_entity.pdbx_description
1 polymer ?
#
loop_
_entity_poly.entity_id
_entity_poly.type
_entity_poly.pdbx_seq_one_letter_code
_entity_poly.pdbx_strand_id
1 'polypeptide(L)'
;MAFIYHSPRFQEGQYCISPTDMQNWERDYFKAHPERSHELMEIAGREVAQHVLNHHKDTQEVLIFCGTGNNGGDGFVAAYYLMRSGIQIHLFVFENDKKRSQDAEEMFERVKDVPRTLIRQTSDASKILKWQQHSHILVIDAIFGTGYKPAHNVMMTRVMHCISELNCPVISIDIPSGIHALTGYRGNIDDEMPPRAVVATETITFGAPKFGHFWGEGPAYTGELFCVDIGLPA
;
A
#
# COMPACT_ATOMS: atom_id res chain seq x y z
N MET A 1 5.52 15.86 11.57
CA MET A 1 5.66 14.89 10.47
C MET A 1 7.07 15.04 9.96
N ALA A 2 7.91 14.02 10.14
CA ALA A 2 9.24 14.02 9.55
C ALA A 2 9.09 13.58 8.09
N PHE A 3 9.65 14.34 7.17
CA PHE A 3 9.61 14.07 5.74
C PHE A 3 11.02 13.67 5.32
N ILE A 4 11.22 12.38 5.06
CA ILE A 4 12.51 11.86 4.56
C ILE A 4 12.39 11.73 3.04
N TYR A 5 13.06 12.63 2.37
CA TYR A 5 13.02 12.77 0.93
C TYR A 5 14.30 12.19 0.29
N HIS A 6 14.15 11.20 -0.55
CA HIS A 6 15.26 10.56 -1.27
C HIS A 6 15.15 10.68 -2.80
N SER A 7 14.38 11.64 -3.33
CA SER A 7 14.32 11.84 -4.77
C SER A 7 15.05 13.13 -5.19
N PRO A 8 16.01 13.08 -6.11
CA PRO A 8 16.73 14.26 -6.62
C PRO A 8 15.87 15.15 -7.55
N ARG A 9 14.60 14.78 -7.78
CA ARG A 9 13.76 15.36 -8.84
C ARG A 9 12.88 16.52 -8.43
N PHE A 10 12.68 16.75 -7.13
CA PHE A 10 11.86 17.85 -6.68
C PHE A 10 12.70 19.08 -6.38
N GLN A 11 12.47 20.14 -7.12
CA GLN A 11 13.02 21.46 -6.81
C GLN A 11 12.35 22.00 -5.54
N GLU A 12 13.05 22.83 -4.79
CA GLU A 12 12.53 23.56 -3.64
C GLU A 12 11.16 24.18 -3.99
N GLY A 13 10.07 23.71 -3.33
CA GLY A 13 8.71 24.19 -3.56
C GLY A 13 7.74 23.24 -4.28
N GLN A 14 8.19 22.10 -4.83
CA GLN A 14 7.32 21.07 -5.41
C GLN A 14 7.25 19.85 -4.50
N TYR A 15 6.27 19.81 -3.60
CA TYR A 15 6.22 18.80 -2.55
C TYR A 15 5.23 17.65 -2.83
N CYS A 16 4.33 17.76 -3.81
CA CYS A 16 3.33 16.74 -4.12
C CYS A 16 2.80 16.82 -5.56
N ILE A 17 2.23 15.71 -6.03
CA ILE A 17 1.63 15.57 -7.37
C ILE A 17 0.15 15.19 -7.25
N SER A 18 -0.69 15.59 -8.23
CA SER A 18 -2.04 15.08 -8.30
C SER A 18 -2.06 13.60 -8.74
N PRO A 19 -3.02 12.79 -8.27
CA PRO A 19 -3.15 11.40 -8.73
C PRO A 19 -3.31 11.30 -10.25
N THR A 20 -4.01 12.25 -10.86
CA THR A 20 -4.22 12.30 -12.31
C THR A 20 -2.92 12.57 -13.06
N ASP A 21 -2.12 13.52 -12.58
CA ASP A 21 -0.84 13.84 -13.21
C ASP A 21 0.14 12.66 -13.04
N MET A 22 0.15 12.02 -11.87
CA MET A 22 0.95 10.81 -11.63
C MET A 22 0.56 9.68 -12.59
N GLN A 23 -0.74 9.38 -12.72
CA GLN A 23 -1.25 8.36 -13.63
C GLN A 23 -0.96 8.70 -15.11
N ASN A 24 -1.04 9.97 -15.48
CA ASN A 24 -0.69 10.41 -16.85
C ASN A 24 0.81 10.21 -17.11
N TRP A 25 1.64 10.59 -16.15
CA TRP A 25 3.08 10.44 -16.23
C TRP A 25 3.49 8.96 -16.36
N GLU A 26 2.97 8.10 -15.48
CA GLU A 26 3.18 6.64 -15.56
C GLU A 26 2.70 6.07 -16.91
N ARG A 27 1.48 6.43 -17.33
CA ARG A 27 0.92 5.95 -18.60
C ARG A 27 1.78 6.34 -19.80
N ASP A 28 2.23 7.58 -19.86
CA ASP A 28 2.99 8.09 -21.00
C ASP A 28 4.40 7.46 -21.00
N TYR A 29 4.96 7.21 -19.83
CA TYR A 29 6.22 6.49 -19.69
C TYR A 29 6.10 5.02 -20.11
N PHE A 30 5.12 4.29 -19.60
CA PHE A 30 4.93 2.88 -19.94
C PHE A 30 4.47 2.66 -21.39
N LYS A 31 3.84 3.65 -22.00
CA LYS A 31 3.55 3.60 -23.44
C LYS A 31 4.82 3.59 -24.28
N ALA A 32 5.82 4.32 -23.86
CA ALA A 32 7.14 4.37 -24.51
C ALA A 32 8.05 3.19 -24.10
N HIS A 33 7.86 2.66 -22.88
CA HIS A 33 8.70 1.64 -22.24
C HIS A 33 7.85 0.56 -21.57
N PRO A 34 7.12 -0.30 -22.31
CA PRO A 34 6.19 -1.27 -21.73
C PRO A 34 6.86 -2.26 -20.75
N GLU A 35 8.11 -2.62 -21.02
CA GLU A 35 8.92 -3.52 -20.20
C GLU A 35 9.24 -2.95 -18.81
N ARG A 36 9.18 -1.63 -18.66
CA ARG A 36 9.54 -0.95 -17.41
C ARG A 36 8.46 -1.05 -16.33
N SER A 37 7.21 -1.36 -16.67
CA SER A 37 6.13 -1.49 -15.69
C SER A 37 6.45 -2.56 -14.65
N HIS A 38 6.84 -3.74 -15.10
CA HIS A 38 7.26 -4.85 -14.24
C HIS A 38 8.51 -4.49 -13.40
N GLU A 39 9.49 -3.84 -14.02
CA GLU A 39 10.72 -3.43 -13.32
C GLU A 39 10.43 -2.41 -12.21
N LEU A 40 9.58 -1.42 -12.46
CA LEU A 40 9.23 -0.42 -11.45
C LEU A 40 8.44 -1.02 -10.28
N MET A 41 7.54 -1.97 -10.54
CA MET A 41 6.86 -2.74 -9.50
C MET A 41 7.85 -3.55 -8.66
N GLU A 42 8.84 -4.18 -9.30
CA GLU A 42 9.90 -4.92 -8.61
C GLU A 42 10.73 -3.99 -7.71
N ILE A 43 11.08 -2.79 -8.19
CA ILE A 43 11.81 -1.79 -7.40
C ILE A 43 10.94 -1.34 -6.22
N ALA A 44 9.67 -0.95 -6.46
CA ALA A 44 8.77 -0.46 -5.43
C ALA A 44 8.61 -1.45 -4.27
N GLY A 45 8.25 -2.70 -4.55
CA GLY A 45 8.07 -3.72 -3.51
C GLY A 45 9.36 -4.11 -2.81
N ARG A 46 10.49 -4.11 -3.52
CA ARG A 46 11.81 -4.35 -2.91
C ARG A 46 12.19 -3.25 -1.94
N GLU A 47 11.95 -1.98 -2.26
CA GLU A 47 12.22 -0.85 -1.37
C GLU A 47 11.34 -0.90 -0.11
N VAL A 48 10.07 -1.33 -0.22
CA VAL A 48 9.22 -1.61 0.95
C VAL A 48 9.83 -2.69 1.84
N ALA A 49 10.25 -3.81 1.25
CA ALA A 49 10.89 -4.90 2.01
C ALA A 49 12.19 -4.43 2.69
N GLN A 50 13.02 -3.68 1.98
CA GLN A 50 14.26 -3.13 2.51
C GLN A 50 14.02 -2.16 3.66
N HIS A 51 12.97 -1.34 3.57
CA HIS A 51 12.55 -0.45 4.64
C HIS A 51 12.20 -1.23 5.91
N VAL A 52 11.37 -2.29 5.79
CA VAL A 52 11.03 -3.17 6.92
C VAL A 52 12.30 -3.76 7.57
N LEU A 53 13.21 -4.31 6.77
CA LEU A 53 14.44 -4.95 7.26
C LEU A 53 15.37 -3.97 7.97
N ASN A 54 15.39 -2.71 7.56
CA ASN A 54 16.26 -1.68 8.13
C ASN A 54 15.68 -1.04 9.39
N HIS A 55 14.37 -0.79 9.43
CA HIS A 55 13.73 0.03 10.45
C HIS A 55 12.92 -0.79 11.48
N HIS A 56 12.49 -2.01 11.13
CA HIS A 56 11.64 -2.86 11.97
C HIS A 56 12.34 -4.20 12.31
N LYS A 57 13.55 -4.12 12.87
CA LYS A 57 14.45 -5.27 13.09
C LYS A 57 13.88 -6.36 14.02
N ASP A 58 12.96 -6.00 14.90
CA ASP A 58 12.31 -6.93 15.83
C ASP A 58 11.11 -7.66 15.22
N THR A 59 10.76 -7.35 13.96
CA THR A 59 9.64 -7.99 13.27
C THR A 59 9.96 -9.45 12.94
N GLN A 60 9.11 -10.35 13.36
CA GLN A 60 9.21 -11.78 13.08
C GLN A 60 8.20 -12.25 12.04
N GLU A 61 7.03 -11.65 12.01
CA GLU A 61 5.95 -11.98 11.08
C GLU A 61 5.37 -10.71 10.45
N VAL A 62 5.14 -10.73 9.13
CA VAL A 62 4.52 -9.63 8.39
C VAL A 62 3.22 -10.11 7.75
N LEU A 63 2.15 -9.38 8.05
CA LEU A 63 0.83 -9.58 7.48
C LEU A 63 0.65 -8.60 6.31
N ILE A 64 0.54 -9.11 5.08
CA ILE A 64 0.47 -8.26 3.89
C ILE A 64 -0.92 -8.36 3.27
N PHE A 65 -1.60 -7.23 3.16
CA PHE A 65 -2.94 -7.11 2.60
C PHE A 65 -2.85 -6.64 1.15
N CYS A 66 -3.04 -7.55 0.20
CA CYS A 66 -2.86 -7.28 -1.23
C CYS A 66 -4.19 -7.15 -1.96
N GLY A 67 -4.43 -5.97 -2.53
CA GLY A 67 -5.53 -5.72 -3.45
C GLY A 67 -5.33 -6.35 -4.83
N THR A 68 -6.26 -6.10 -5.76
CA THR A 68 -6.22 -6.62 -7.14
C THR A 68 -5.49 -5.70 -8.13
N GLY A 69 -5.09 -4.50 -7.72
CA GLY A 69 -4.35 -3.53 -8.55
C GLY A 69 -2.83 -3.65 -8.42
N ASN A 70 -2.12 -2.71 -9.03
CA ASN A 70 -0.65 -2.64 -8.99
C ASN A 70 -0.11 -2.50 -7.56
N ASN A 71 -0.80 -1.77 -6.68
CA ASN A 71 -0.44 -1.68 -5.26
C ASN A 71 -0.36 -3.06 -4.59
N GLY A 72 -1.31 -3.98 -4.92
CA GLY A 72 -1.25 -5.36 -4.50
C GLY A 72 -0.04 -6.11 -5.07
N GLY A 73 0.35 -5.78 -6.31
CA GLY A 73 1.58 -6.27 -6.95
C GLY A 73 2.83 -5.88 -6.17
N ASP A 74 2.95 -4.61 -5.77
CA ASP A 74 4.04 -4.12 -4.92
C ASP A 74 4.08 -4.89 -3.58
N GLY A 75 2.90 -5.19 -3.01
CA GLY A 75 2.76 -6.02 -1.82
C GLY A 75 3.25 -7.46 -2.02
N PHE A 76 3.00 -8.09 -3.16
CA PHE A 76 3.52 -9.43 -3.48
C PHE A 76 5.04 -9.42 -3.66
N VAL A 77 5.59 -8.39 -4.28
CA VAL A 77 7.05 -8.22 -4.37
C VAL A 77 7.66 -8.05 -2.99
N ALA A 78 7.09 -7.21 -2.13
CA ALA A 78 7.55 -7.06 -0.75
C ALA A 78 7.53 -8.39 0.00
N ALA A 79 6.44 -9.18 -0.14
CA ALA A 79 6.34 -10.53 0.44
C ALA A 79 7.48 -11.44 -0.01
N TYR A 80 7.80 -11.44 -1.31
CA TYR A 80 8.87 -12.25 -1.88
C TYR A 80 10.23 -11.93 -1.24
N TYR A 81 10.60 -10.64 -1.13
CA TYR A 81 11.89 -10.25 -0.57
C TYR A 81 11.97 -10.48 0.93
N LEU A 82 10.91 -10.19 1.69
CA LEU A 82 10.85 -10.42 3.13
C LEU A 82 10.95 -11.92 3.47
N MET A 83 10.20 -12.77 2.75
CA MET A 83 10.29 -14.23 2.90
C MET A 83 11.70 -14.74 2.67
N ARG A 84 12.38 -14.26 1.61
CA ARG A 84 13.76 -14.63 1.31
C ARG A 84 14.77 -14.14 2.36
N SER A 85 14.41 -13.12 3.13
CA SER A 85 15.19 -12.61 4.25
C SER A 85 14.89 -13.32 5.58
N GLY A 86 14.05 -14.38 5.56
CA GLY A 86 13.74 -15.20 6.72
C GLY A 86 12.58 -14.68 7.58
N ILE A 87 11.85 -13.65 7.15
CA ILE A 87 10.65 -13.16 7.82
C ILE A 87 9.47 -14.09 7.50
N GLN A 88 8.66 -14.41 8.49
CA GLN A 88 7.41 -15.14 8.29
C GLN A 88 6.39 -14.24 7.61
N ILE A 89 5.72 -14.73 6.57
CA ILE A 89 4.74 -13.94 5.81
C ILE A 89 3.39 -14.64 5.85
N HIS A 90 2.33 -13.84 6.07
CA HIS A 90 0.97 -14.25 5.80
C HIS A 90 0.28 -13.24 4.88
N LEU A 91 -0.21 -13.72 3.74
CA LEU A 91 -0.92 -12.88 2.77
C LEU A 91 -2.41 -12.85 3.06
N PHE A 92 -3.02 -11.67 3.03
CA PHE A 92 -4.45 -11.45 2.90
C PHE A 92 -4.74 -10.98 1.48
N VAL A 93 -5.26 -11.87 0.65
CA VAL A 93 -5.44 -11.60 -0.78
C VAL A 93 -6.90 -11.30 -1.05
N PHE A 94 -7.17 -10.11 -1.54
CA PHE A 94 -8.52 -9.72 -1.96
C PHE A 94 -8.83 -10.33 -3.33
N GLU A 95 -9.94 -11.05 -3.40
CA GLU A 95 -10.46 -11.60 -4.64
C GLU A 95 -11.85 -11.01 -4.91
N ASN A 96 -12.02 -10.49 -6.09
CA ASN A 96 -13.27 -10.00 -6.64
C ASN A 96 -13.35 -10.35 -8.13
N ASP A 97 -14.40 -9.92 -8.82
CA ASP A 97 -14.60 -10.20 -10.25
C ASP A 97 -13.57 -9.51 -11.16
N LYS A 98 -12.74 -8.61 -10.62
CA LYS A 98 -11.66 -7.96 -11.38
C LYS A 98 -10.42 -8.84 -11.35
N LYS A 99 -9.90 -9.13 -12.55
CA LYS A 99 -8.59 -9.76 -12.68
C LYS A 99 -7.50 -8.80 -12.21
N ARG A 100 -6.42 -9.34 -11.67
CA ARG A 100 -5.19 -8.58 -11.41
C ARG A 100 -4.63 -8.04 -12.72
N SER A 101 -3.83 -6.97 -12.65
CA SER A 101 -2.97 -6.58 -13.76
C SER A 101 -2.00 -7.72 -14.08
N GLN A 102 -1.46 -7.74 -15.30
CA GLN A 102 -0.52 -8.79 -15.71
C GLN A 102 0.68 -8.82 -14.76
N ASP A 103 1.27 -7.65 -14.46
CA ASP A 103 2.43 -7.55 -13.56
C ASP A 103 2.11 -8.08 -12.15
N ALA A 104 0.94 -7.69 -11.60
CA ALA A 104 0.53 -8.16 -10.27
C ALA A 104 0.26 -9.68 -10.24
N GLU A 105 -0.22 -10.29 -11.33
CA GLU A 105 -0.41 -11.73 -11.41
C GLU A 105 0.93 -12.47 -11.48
N GLU A 106 1.89 -11.96 -12.25
CA GLU A 106 3.24 -12.52 -12.31
C GLU A 106 3.93 -12.48 -10.93
N MET A 107 3.77 -11.37 -10.18
CA MET A 107 4.29 -11.26 -8.81
C MET A 107 3.59 -12.19 -7.84
N PHE A 108 2.26 -12.36 -7.98
CA PHE A 108 1.51 -13.31 -7.17
C PHE A 108 1.98 -14.75 -7.35
N GLU A 109 2.29 -15.18 -8.59
CA GLU A 109 2.83 -16.51 -8.86
C GLU A 109 4.15 -16.80 -8.14
N ARG A 110 4.99 -15.78 -7.91
CA ARG A 110 6.26 -15.91 -7.17
C ARG A 110 6.07 -16.21 -5.69
N VAL A 111 4.90 -15.90 -5.14
CA VAL A 111 4.54 -16.08 -3.72
C VAL A 111 3.35 -17.01 -3.52
N LYS A 112 3.01 -17.81 -4.53
CA LYS A 112 1.84 -18.71 -4.50
C LYS A 112 1.88 -19.75 -3.36
N ASP A 113 3.06 -20.11 -2.89
CA ASP A 113 3.26 -21.09 -1.81
C ASP A 113 3.29 -20.44 -0.41
N VAL A 114 3.23 -19.09 -0.34
CA VAL A 114 3.15 -18.36 0.94
C VAL A 114 1.77 -18.60 1.58
N PRO A 115 1.72 -18.85 2.90
CA PRO A 115 0.46 -18.95 3.63
C PRO A 115 -0.45 -17.75 3.37
N ARG A 116 -1.73 -18.02 3.05
CA ARG A 116 -2.65 -16.93 2.72
C ARG A 116 -4.07 -17.17 3.18
N THR A 117 -4.76 -16.06 3.39
CA THR A 117 -6.21 -15.98 3.61
C THR A 117 -6.85 -15.21 2.46
N LEU A 118 -7.83 -15.80 1.81
CA LEU A 118 -8.60 -15.13 0.77
C LEU A 118 -9.70 -14.29 1.42
N ILE A 119 -9.82 -13.04 1.00
CA ILE A 119 -10.86 -12.11 1.43
C ILE A 119 -11.83 -11.92 0.27
N ARG A 120 -12.98 -12.59 0.37
CA ARG A 120 -14.06 -12.60 -0.64
C ARG A 120 -15.36 -12.01 -0.14
N GLN A 121 -15.56 -12.02 1.17
CA GLN A 121 -16.80 -11.58 1.83
C GLN A 121 -16.50 -10.99 3.20
N THR A 122 -17.48 -10.27 3.74
CA THR A 122 -17.32 -9.53 5.01
C THR A 122 -16.92 -10.43 6.19
N SER A 123 -17.42 -11.67 6.25
CA SER A 123 -17.08 -12.62 7.32
C SER A 123 -15.60 -13.02 7.30
N ASP A 124 -14.91 -12.95 6.17
CA ASP A 124 -13.50 -13.31 6.08
C ASP A 124 -12.60 -12.34 6.87
N ALA A 125 -13.05 -11.10 7.08
CA ALA A 125 -12.31 -10.11 7.85
C ALA A 125 -12.04 -10.56 9.30
N SER A 126 -12.93 -11.31 9.92
CA SER A 126 -12.72 -11.81 11.29
C SER A 126 -11.51 -12.75 11.42
N LYS A 127 -11.08 -13.37 10.33
CA LYS A 127 -9.89 -14.23 10.30
C LYS A 127 -8.60 -13.46 10.62
N ILE A 128 -8.60 -12.13 10.42
CA ILE A 128 -7.48 -11.25 10.75
C ILE A 128 -7.23 -11.24 12.24
N LEU A 129 -8.26 -11.30 13.06
CA LEU A 129 -8.17 -11.14 14.51
C LEU A 129 -7.42 -12.28 15.22
N LYS A 130 -7.12 -13.38 14.53
CA LYS A 130 -6.29 -14.45 15.12
C LYS A 130 -4.87 -13.99 15.48
N TRP A 131 -4.39 -12.91 14.85
CA TRP A 131 -3.09 -12.30 15.15
C TRP A 131 -3.11 -11.24 16.26
N GLN A 132 -4.28 -10.90 16.82
CA GLN A 132 -4.44 -9.86 17.82
C GLN A 132 -3.58 -10.09 19.08
N GLN A 133 -3.23 -11.35 19.37
CA GLN A 133 -2.38 -11.71 20.50
C GLN A 133 -0.92 -11.99 20.13
N HIS A 134 -0.55 -11.85 18.84
CA HIS A 134 0.82 -12.04 18.38
C HIS A 134 1.66 -10.81 18.69
N SER A 135 2.88 -11.04 19.17
CA SER A 135 3.92 -10.00 19.32
C SER A 135 4.84 -10.01 18.09
N HIS A 136 5.57 -8.92 17.91
CA HIS A 136 6.56 -8.79 16.82
C HIS A 136 5.97 -8.95 15.40
N ILE A 137 4.71 -8.57 15.24
CA ILE A 137 4.05 -8.49 13.93
C ILE A 137 4.10 -7.08 13.38
N LEU A 138 4.06 -7.00 12.05
CA LEU A 138 3.93 -5.76 11.28
C LEU A 138 2.88 -5.98 10.19
N VAL A 139 2.09 -4.98 9.89
CA VAL A 139 1.15 -4.98 8.76
C VAL A 139 1.72 -4.19 7.60
N ILE A 140 1.61 -4.74 6.39
CA ILE A 140 1.77 -3.99 5.13
C ILE A 140 0.39 -3.87 4.47
N ASP A 141 -0.07 -2.63 4.32
CA ASP A 141 -1.28 -2.28 3.59
C ASP A 141 -0.94 -1.99 2.13
N ALA A 142 -1.26 -2.94 1.28
CA ALA A 142 -1.14 -2.89 -0.18
C ALA A 142 -2.50 -3.10 -0.86
N ILE A 143 -3.61 -2.62 -0.23
CA ILE A 143 -4.95 -2.87 -0.76
C ILE A 143 -5.26 -1.89 -1.89
N PHE A 144 -5.12 -0.59 -1.63
CA PHE A 144 -5.42 0.48 -2.59
C PHE A 144 -4.27 1.49 -2.66
N GLY A 145 -3.92 1.94 -3.86
CA GLY A 145 -3.03 3.07 -4.11
C GLY A 145 -3.80 4.27 -4.68
N THR A 146 -3.13 5.11 -5.48
CA THR A 146 -3.67 6.33 -6.10
C THR A 146 -4.96 6.14 -6.91
N GLY A 147 -5.25 4.92 -7.37
CA GLY A 147 -6.47 4.60 -8.11
C GLY A 147 -7.73 4.43 -7.26
N TYR A 148 -7.64 4.55 -5.94
CA TYR A 148 -8.78 4.39 -5.05
C TYR A 148 -9.82 5.49 -5.27
N LYS A 149 -11.08 5.04 -5.41
CA LYS A 149 -12.26 5.93 -5.42
C LYS A 149 -13.10 5.62 -4.20
N PRO A 150 -13.37 6.60 -3.34
CA PRO A 150 -14.20 6.40 -2.16
C PRO A 150 -15.55 5.78 -2.52
N ALA A 151 -15.88 4.69 -1.85
CA ALA A 151 -17.16 4.01 -1.98
C ALA A 151 -17.48 3.30 -0.67
N HIS A 152 -18.75 3.30 -0.30
CA HIS A 152 -19.22 2.53 0.84
C HIS A 152 -19.09 1.02 0.52
N ASN A 153 -18.14 0.38 1.17
CA ASN A 153 -17.92 -1.06 1.06
C ASN A 153 -17.78 -1.68 2.46
N VAL A 154 -18.83 -2.38 2.88
CA VAL A 154 -18.92 -2.98 4.22
C VAL A 154 -17.78 -3.95 4.48
N MET A 155 -17.38 -4.75 3.49
CA MET A 155 -16.27 -5.68 3.62
C MET A 155 -14.97 -4.94 3.89
N MET A 156 -14.67 -3.90 3.12
CA MET A 156 -13.45 -3.09 3.28
C MET A 156 -13.43 -2.36 4.62
N THR A 157 -14.55 -1.74 5.01
CA THR A 157 -14.70 -1.10 6.33
C THR A 157 -14.42 -2.10 7.46
N ARG A 158 -14.89 -3.35 7.33
CA ARG A 158 -14.65 -4.38 8.33
C ARG A 158 -13.20 -4.84 8.36
N VAL A 159 -12.55 -5.00 7.21
CA VAL A 159 -11.12 -5.34 7.12
C VAL A 159 -10.27 -4.26 7.78
N MET A 160 -10.48 -2.99 7.43
CA MET A 160 -9.72 -1.87 8.01
C MET A 160 -9.94 -1.77 9.52
N HIS A 161 -11.15 -2.05 10.01
CA HIS A 161 -11.40 -2.17 11.44
C HIS A 161 -10.58 -3.31 12.07
N CYS A 162 -10.58 -4.50 11.47
CA CYS A 162 -9.81 -5.63 12.01
C CYS A 162 -8.29 -5.37 11.98
N ILE A 163 -7.77 -4.64 10.99
CA ILE A 163 -6.37 -4.21 10.96
C ILE A 163 -6.08 -3.30 12.16
N SER A 164 -6.95 -2.32 12.46
CA SER A 164 -6.75 -1.42 13.59
C SER A 164 -6.77 -2.11 14.96
N GLU A 165 -7.43 -3.27 15.07
CA GLU A 165 -7.47 -4.06 16.31
C GLU A 165 -6.19 -4.86 16.59
N LEU A 166 -5.28 -4.95 15.61
CA LEU A 166 -4.01 -5.69 15.79
C LEU A 166 -3.01 -4.95 16.67
N ASN A 167 -3.17 -3.64 16.85
CA ASN A 167 -2.31 -2.78 17.68
C ASN A 167 -0.80 -2.96 17.37
N CYS A 168 -0.44 -3.05 16.11
CA CYS A 168 0.92 -3.21 15.63
C CYS A 168 1.29 -2.11 14.63
N PRO A 169 2.59 -1.92 14.29
CA PRO A 169 2.99 -1.02 13.23
C PRO A 169 2.33 -1.37 11.90
N VAL A 170 1.91 -0.35 11.16
CA VAL A 170 1.30 -0.47 9.84
C VAL A 170 2.08 0.38 8.85
N ILE A 171 2.59 -0.24 7.80
CA ILE A 171 3.21 0.43 6.65
C ILE A 171 2.21 0.40 5.50
N SER A 172 1.77 1.57 5.04
CA SER A 172 0.95 1.66 3.84
C SER A 172 1.80 1.90 2.60
N ILE A 173 1.54 1.13 1.55
CA ILE A 173 2.18 1.31 0.24
C ILE A 173 1.40 2.38 -0.54
N ASP A 174 2.13 3.36 -1.05
CA ASP A 174 1.69 4.48 -1.87
C ASP A 174 0.81 5.50 -1.11
N ILE A 175 -0.35 5.11 -0.62
CA ILE A 175 -1.25 5.92 0.22
C ILE A 175 -2.07 5.01 1.13
N PRO A 176 -2.39 5.40 2.38
CA PRO A 176 -3.20 4.58 3.26
C PRO A 176 -4.54 4.20 2.61
N SER A 177 -4.83 2.90 2.59
CA SER A 177 -6.04 2.39 1.94
C SER A 177 -7.30 2.99 2.56
N GLY A 178 -8.14 3.55 1.72
CA GLY A 178 -9.34 4.28 2.13
C GLY A 178 -9.21 5.80 2.10
N ILE A 179 -8.00 6.34 1.93
CA ILE A 179 -7.74 7.77 1.74
C ILE A 179 -7.71 8.10 0.25
N HIS A 180 -8.44 9.12 -0.16
CA HIS A 180 -8.47 9.59 -1.54
C HIS A 180 -7.21 10.41 -1.85
N ALA A 181 -6.43 9.98 -2.83
CA ALA A 181 -5.10 10.51 -3.11
C ALA A 181 -5.06 12.00 -3.52
N LEU A 182 -6.17 12.59 -3.97
CA LEU A 182 -6.26 14.01 -4.28
C LEU A 182 -6.75 14.84 -3.10
N THR A 183 -7.82 14.40 -2.43
CA THR A 183 -8.53 15.21 -1.44
C THR A 183 -8.12 14.92 0.00
N GLY A 184 -7.52 13.75 0.26
CA GLY A 184 -7.18 13.27 1.59
C GLY A 184 -8.38 12.83 2.44
N TYR A 185 -9.59 12.77 1.87
CA TYR A 185 -10.79 12.33 2.60
C TYR A 185 -11.05 10.84 2.40
N ARG A 186 -11.68 10.21 3.40
CA ARG A 186 -12.09 8.78 3.38
C ARG A 186 -13.31 8.52 2.53
N GLY A 187 -14.14 9.54 2.30
CA GLY A 187 -15.37 9.49 1.52
C GLY A 187 -15.53 10.75 0.69
N ASN A 188 -16.78 11.09 0.34
CA ASN A 188 -17.08 12.42 -0.16
C ASN A 188 -17.03 13.42 0.99
N ILE A 189 -16.74 14.69 0.68
CA ILE A 189 -16.61 15.77 1.68
C ILE A 189 -17.87 15.91 2.55
N ASP A 190 -19.04 15.59 1.98
CA ASP A 190 -20.34 15.71 2.64
C ASP A 190 -20.85 14.41 3.27
N ASP A 191 -20.03 13.36 3.33
CA ASP A 191 -20.42 12.08 3.94
C ASP A 191 -20.51 12.22 5.46
N GLU A 192 -21.72 12.07 6.02
CA GLU A 192 -21.95 12.08 7.48
C GLU A 192 -21.25 10.90 8.18
N MET A 193 -21.13 9.76 7.48
CA MET A 193 -20.47 8.55 7.96
C MET A 193 -19.49 8.03 6.91
N PRO A 194 -18.31 8.65 6.78
CA PRO A 194 -17.32 8.21 5.80
C PRO A 194 -16.83 6.79 6.12
N PRO A 195 -16.43 6.01 5.10
CA PRO A 195 -15.87 4.68 5.29
C PRO A 195 -14.61 4.75 6.15
N ARG A 196 -14.21 3.63 6.75
CA ARG A 196 -12.93 3.55 7.46
C ARG A 196 -11.78 3.58 6.48
N ALA A 197 -10.62 4.03 6.96
CA ALA A 197 -9.35 3.94 6.28
C ALA A 197 -8.31 3.28 7.21
N VAL A 198 -7.24 2.78 6.64
CA VAL A 198 -6.09 2.30 7.38
C VAL A 198 -5.38 3.48 8.02
N VAL A 199 -5.08 3.38 9.32
CA VAL A 199 -4.22 4.34 10.02
C VAL A 199 -2.80 3.78 9.96
N ALA A 200 -1.98 4.36 9.10
CA ALA A 200 -0.59 3.95 8.95
C ALA A 200 0.30 4.54 10.05
N THR A 201 1.26 3.78 10.53
CA THR A 201 2.41 4.28 11.29
C THR A 201 3.37 5.00 10.35
N GLU A 202 3.53 4.42 9.16
CA GLU A 202 4.41 4.90 8.11
C GLU A 202 3.74 4.69 6.74
N THR A 203 4.03 5.57 5.79
CA THR A 203 3.61 5.41 4.39
C THR A 203 4.83 5.51 3.49
N ILE A 204 5.00 4.54 2.59
CA ILE A 204 6.05 4.55 1.58
C ILE A 204 5.39 4.84 0.23
N THR A 205 5.64 6.01 -0.31
CA THR A 205 5.11 6.45 -1.61
C THR A 205 6.21 6.53 -2.65
N PHE A 206 5.84 6.41 -3.93
CA PHE A 206 6.79 6.30 -5.03
C PHE A 206 6.74 7.49 -5.98
N GLY A 207 7.91 7.87 -6.49
CA GLY A 207 8.10 8.96 -7.42
C GLY A 207 7.84 10.33 -6.80
N ALA A 208 6.64 10.57 -6.30
CA ALA A 208 6.25 11.80 -5.62
C ALA A 208 5.15 11.58 -4.57
N PRO A 209 5.13 12.35 -3.48
CA PRO A 209 4.00 12.40 -2.57
C PRO A 209 2.73 12.89 -3.28
N LYS A 210 1.59 12.39 -2.86
CA LYS A 210 0.28 12.78 -3.40
C LYS A 210 -0.36 13.84 -2.50
N PHE A 211 -1.22 14.68 -3.05
CA PHE A 211 -1.92 15.72 -2.28
C PHE A 211 -2.64 15.15 -1.05
N GLY A 212 -3.22 13.95 -1.20
CA GLY A 212 -3.96 13.29 -0.13
C GLY A 212 -3.15 12.96 1.12
N HIS A 213 -1.82 12.92 1.07
CA HIS A 213 -0.98 12.75 2.26
C HIS A 213 -1.01 13.99 3.18
N PHE A 214 -1.20 15.17 2.60
CA PHE A 214 -1.07 16.45 3.29
C PHE A 214 -2.39 17.18 3.48
N TRP A 215 -3.43 16.79 2.75
CA TRP A 215 -4.72 17.47 2.73
C TRP A 215 -5.83 16.66 3.39
N GLY A 216 -6.92 17.35 3.75
CA GLY A 216 -8.10 16.75 4.34
C GLY A 216 -7.80 15.98 5.63
N GLU A 217 -8.21 14.75 5.70
CA GLU A 217 -7.94 13.83 6.82
C GLU A 217 -6.59 13.11 6.67
N GLY A 218 -5.98 13.16 5.48
CA GLY A 218 -4.77 12.42 5.13
C GLY A 218 -3.62 12.49 6.15
N PRO A 219 -3.27 13.69 6.71
CA PRO A 219 -2.22 13.80 7.72
C PRO A 219 -2.43 12.93 8.97
N ALA A 220 -3.71 12.64 9.32
CA ALA A 220 -4.03 11.78 10.47
C ALA A 220 -3.90 10.29 10.17
N TYR A 221 -3.79 9.91 8.89
CA TYR A 221 -3.73 8.52 8.44
C TYR A 221 -2.37 8.12 7.86
N THR A 222 -1.59 9.09 7.37
CA THR A 222 -0.33 8.84 6.65
C THR A 222 0.81 8.38 7.55
N GLY A 223 0.84 8.80 8.81
CA GLY A 223 1.97 8.54 9.69
C GLY A 223 3.25 9.27 9.21
N GLU A 224 4.40 8.64 9.37
CA GLU A 224 5.66 9.12 8.81
C GLU A 224 5.71 8.80 7.31
N LEU A 225 6.00 9.81 6.48
CA LEU A 225 5.96 9.67 5.02
C LEU A 225 7.37 9.54 4.43
N PHE A 226 7.59 8.44 3.73
CA PHE A 226 8.82 8.16 2.96
C PHE A 226 8.49 8.21 1.47
N CYS A 227 9.24 9.01 0.72
CA CYS A 227 9.11 9.06 -0.73
C CYS A 227 10.34 8.44 -1.38
N VAL A 228 10.13 7.40 -2.18
CA VAL A 228 11.19 6.62 -2.82
C VAL A 228 11.20 6.89 -4.32
N ASP A 229 12.37 7.16 -4.86
CA ASP A 229 12.59 7.21 -6.31
C ASP A 229 12.69 5.79 -6.88
N ILE A 230 11.72 5.42 -7.71
CA ILE A 230 11.67 4.13 -8.38
C ILE A 230 12.22 4.16 -9.81
N GLY A 231 12.79 5.30 -10.24
CA GLY A 231 13.37 5.45 -11.57
C GLY A 231 12.40 5.93 -12.65
N LEU A 232 11.27 6.54 -12.29
CA LEU A 232 10.46 7.28 -13.25
C LEU A 232 11.26 8.49 -13.78
N PRO A 233 11.27 8.80 -15.07
CA PRO A 233 12.04 9.92 -15.63
C PRO A 233 11.52 11.26 -15.11
N ALA A 234 12.42 12.26 -15.01
CA ALA A 234 12.07 13.63 -14.60
C ALA A 234 11.24 14.34 -15.68
#